data_de97cbe116a348464a55f76870f1d243
#
_entry.id   de97cbe116a348464a55f76870f1d243
#
_cell.length_a   1.000
_cell.length_b   1.000
_cell.length_c   1.000
_cell.angle_alpha   90.00
_cell.angle_beta   90.00
_cell.angle_gamma   90.00
#
_symmetry.space_group_name_H-M   'P 1'
#
loop_
_entity.id
_entity.type
_entity.pdbx_description
1 polymer ?
#
loop_
_entity_poly.entity_id
_entity_poly.type
_entity_poly.pdbx_seq_one_letter_code
_entity_poly.pdbx_strand_id
1 'polypeptide(L)'
;MTPPATRNAPRRLSLLFRPLRQPSNTAIACLSALAAVTILNVIFTLYTIYTINDVLPQTREWSWIGDDFPSELPVEIPLAGLSVETGEDHFSLYDDDEWGTLFPSDGFVRLGPNDRTFLVSLYHQLHCLDIIRVGYLTNRTHAFEHIQHCLRYLRQILVCHADTTLEDDVPQFLDGGWTHSANGVGSVHSCKDWTVLRRWVEDHPSLPVE
;
A
#
# COMPACT_ATOMS: atom_id res chain seq x y z
N MET A 1 44.45 -94.38 27.46
CA MET A 1 43.50 -94.19 26.37
C MET A 1 42.93 -92.77 26.46
N THR A 2 43.48 -91.88 25.69
CA THR A 2 43.05 -90.46 25.60
C THR A 2 42.27 -90.29 24.33
N PRO A 3 41.08 -89.57 24.35
CA PRO A 3 40.33 -89.32 23.13
C PRO A 3 40.89 -88.12 22.35
N PRO A 4 40.70 -88.05 21.03
CA PRO A 4 41.32 -87.04 20.20
C PRO A 4 40.61 -85.73 20.26
N ALA A 5 41.43 -84.73 20.18
CA ALA A 5 41.03 -83.25 20.15
C ALA A 5 40.28 -82.95 18.83
N THR A 6 39.07 -82.42 18.94
CA THR A 6 38.32 -81.86 17.84
C THR A 6 38.84 -80.46 17.44
N ARG A 7 39.39 -80.32 16.22
CA ARG A 7 39.77 -79.04 15.64
C ARG A 7 38.53 -78.25 15.24
N ASN A 8 38.32 -77.17 15.93
CA ASN A 8 37.34 -76.15 15.48
C ASN A 8 37.88 -75.39 14.27
N ALA A 9 37.25 -75.54 13.14
CA ALA A 9 37.53 -74.81 11.95
C ALA A 9 37.01 -73.33 12.11
N PRO A 10 37.77 -72.32 11.68
CA PRO A 10 37.29 -70.91 11.77
C PRO A 10 36.08 -70.69 10.83
N ARG A 11 34.98 -70.30 11.40
CA ARG A 11 33.82 -69.83 10.61
C ARG A 11 34.28 -68.62 9.77
N ARG A 12 34.39 -68.82 8.44
CA ARG A 12 34.52 -67.71 7.48
C ARG A 12 33.28 -66.86 7.56
N LEU A 13 33.42 -65.65 8.07
CA LEU A 13 32.44 -64.57 7.99
C LEU A 13 32.40 -64.14 6.52
N SER A 14 31.60 -64.80 5.68
CA SER A 14 31.33 -64.32 4.33
C SER A 14 30.40 -63.11 4.46
N LEU A 15 31.00 -61.94 4.47
CA LEU A 15 30.25 -60.70 4.22
C LEU A 15 29.52 -60.87 2.89
N LEU A 16 28.23 -61.05 2.97
CA LEU A 16 27.32 -61.08 1.84
C LEU A 16 27.31 -59.67 1.20
N PHE A 17 28.30 -59.37 0.37
CA PHE A 17 28.15 -58.36 -0.65
C PHE A 17 27.11 -58.91 -1.64
N ARG A 18 25.83 -58.60 -1.36
CA ARG A 18 24.79 -58.78 -2.34
C ARG A 18 25.13 -57.84 -3.52
N PRO A 19 25.34 -58.33 -4.75
CA PRO A 19 25.55 -57.44 -5.88
C PRO A 19 24.32 -56.53 -5.99
N LEU A 20 24.53 -55.19 -6.02
CA LEU A 20 23.47 -54.24 -6.26
C LEU A 20 22.78 -54.64 -7.57
N ARG A 21 21.51 -55.00 -7.45
CA ARG A 21 20.68 -55.36 -8.60
C ARG A 21 20.67 -54.13 -9.53
N GLN A 22 21.12 -54.34 -10.76
CA GLN A 22 21.09 -53.24 -11.76
C GLN A 22 19.65 -52.69 -11.85
N PRO A 23 19.45 -51.40 -11.79
CA PRO A 23 18.13 -50.79 -11.89
C PRO A 23 17.51 -51.16 -13.25
N SER A 24 16.21 -51.44 -13.27
CA SER A 24 15.48 -51.67 -14.52
C SER A 24 15.45 -50.39 -15.35
N ASN A 25 15.36 -50.51 -16.67
CA ASN A 25 15.25 -49.35 -17.57
C ASN A 25 14.07 -48.40 -17.18
N THR A 26 12.98 -48.98 -16.66
CA THR A 26 11.84 -48.23 -16.12
C THR A 26 12.23 -47.41 -14.87
N ALA A 27 13.00 -48.00 -13.95
CA ALA A 27 13.46 -47.28 -12.76
C ALA A 27 14.42 -46.13 -13.13
N ILE A 28 15.31 -46.33 -14.11
CA ILE A 28 16.18 -45.29 -14.62
C ILE A 28 15.35 -44.17 -15.26
N ALA A 29 14.35 -44.51 -16.08
CA ALA A 29 13.47 -43.53 -16.72
C ALA A 29 12.68 -42.72 -15.69
N CYS A 30 12.13 -43.36 -14.64
CA CYS A 30 11.42 -42.67 -13.55
C CYS A 30 12.36 -41.74 -12.76
N LEU A 31 13.56 -42.18 -12.42
CA LEU A 31 14.53 -41.36 -11.70
C LEU A 31 14.99 -40.15 -12.54
N SER A 32 15.22 -40.33 -13.84
CA SER A 32 15.60 -39.23 -14.74
C SER A 32 14.44 -38.24 -14.92
N ALA A 33 13.20 -38.71 -15.03
CA ALA A 33 12.03 -37.84 -15.08
C ALA A 33 11.87 -37.01 -13.76
N LEU A 34 12.03 -37.67 -12.62
CA LEU A 34 11.96 -37.04 -11.31
C LEU A 34 13.08 -35.99 -11.17
N ALA A 35 14.30 -36.33 -11.56
CA ALA A 35 15.43 -35.38 -11.56
C ALA A 35 15.17 -34.15 -12.46
N ALA A 36 14.63 -34.36 -13.66
CA ALA A 36 14.28 -33.31 -14.58
C ALA A 36 13.22 -32.34 -13.99
N VAL A 37 12.14 -32.89 -13.39
CA VAL A 37 11.10 -32.11 -12.74
C VAL A 37 11.67 -31.32 -11.55
N THR A 38 12.54 -31.95 -10.76
CA THR A 38 13.18 -31.27 -9.61
C THR A 38 14.05 -30.10 -10.09
N ILE A 39 14.85 -30.30 -11.13
CA ILE A 39 15.70 -29.27 -11.72
C ILE A 39 14.84 -28.10 -12.25
N LEU A 40 13.75 -28.40 -12.97
CA LEU A 40 12.82 -27.37 -13.47
C LEU A 40 12.19 -26.59 -12.33
N ASN A 41 11.75 -27.25 -11.25
CA ASN A 41 11.20 -26.56 -10.08
C ASN A 41 12.24 -25.67 -9.41
N VAL A 42 13.48 -26.11 -9.27
CA VAL A 42 14.56 -25.28 -8.71
C VAL A 42 14.81 -24.05 -9.59
N ILE A 43 14.91 -24.23 -10.91
CA ILE A 43 15.10 -23.13 -11.86
C ILE A 43 13.93 -22.14 -11.76
N PHE A 44 12.69 -22.64 -11.76
CA PHE A 44 11.51 -21.80 -11.62
C PHE A 44 11.49 -21.02 -10.30
N THR A 45 11.82 -21.68 -9.19
CA THR A 45 11.90 -21.04 -7.87
C THR A 45 12.97 -19.95 -7.85
N LEU A 46 14.17 -20.21 -8.39
CA LEU A 46 15.22 -19.22 -8.45
C LEU A 46 14.85 -18.03 -9.35
N TYR A 47 14.20 -18.30 -10.49
CA TYR A 47 13.68 -17.26 -11.37
C TYR A 47 12.62 -16.42 -10.67
N THR A 48 11.70 -17.06 -9.93
CA THR A 48 10.66 -16.35 -9.16
C THR A 48 11.28 -15.48 -8.06
N ILE A 49 12.26 -15.99 -7.32
CA ILE A 49 12.99 -15.21 -6.30
C ILE A 49 13.71 -14.02 -6.95
N TYR A 50 14.37 -14.24 -8.09
CA TYR A 50 15.03 -13.17 -8.82
C TYR A 50 14.05 -12.08 -9.26
N THR A 51 12.93 -12.45 -9.88
CA THR A 51 11.91 -11.48 -10.32
C THR A 51 11.23 -10.77 -9.15
N ILE A 52 10.97 -11.46 -8.03
CA ILE A 52 10.42 -10.85 -6.82
C ILE A 52 11.42 -9.84 -6.23
N ASN A 53 12.71 -10.18 -6.15
CA ASN A 53 13.73 -9.26 -5.66
C ASN A 53 13.92 -8.03 -6.56
N ASP A 54 13.67 -8.16 -7.85
CA ASP A 54 13.73 -7.03 -8.80
C ASP A 54 12.49 -6.12 -8.68
N VAL A 55 11.34 -6.70 -8.32
CA VAL A 55 10.06 -5.97 -8.16
C VAL A 55 9.87 -5.44 -6.73
N LEU A 56 10.44 -6.11 -5.71
CA LEU A 56 10.37 -5.60 -4.34
C LEU A 56 11.17 -4.30 -4.24
N PRO A 57 10.57 -3.27 -3.62
CA PRO A 57 11.30 -2.03 -3.38
C PRO A 57 12.54 -2.35 -2.54
N GLN A 58 13.70 -2.23 -3.17
CA GLN A 58 14.97 -2.22 -2.45
C GLN A 58 14.91 -1.06 -1.46
N THR A 59 15.41 -1.23 -0.26
CA THR A 59 15.61 -0.13 0.68
C THR A 59 16.60 0.86 0.06
N ARG A 60 16.05 1.76 -0.75
CA ARG A 60 16.83 2.77 -1.45
C ARG A 60 17.23 3.85 -0.44
N GLU A 61 18.51 4.15 -0.34
CA GLU A 61 18.96 5.36 0.31
C GLU A 61 18.69 6.56 -0.61
N TRP A 62 17.99 7.55 -0.09
CA TRP A 62 17.63 8.75 -0.82
C TRP A 62 18.63 9.86 -0.47
N SER A 63 19.09 10.60 -1.48
CA SER A 63 19.98 11.74 -1.26
C SER A 63 19.23 12.99 -0.76
N TRP A 64 17.93 13.06 -0.95
CA TRP A 64 17.06 14.20 -0.63
C TRP A 64 17.42 15.50 -1.38
N ILE A 65 18.18 15.38 -2.49
CA ILE A 65 18.61 16.50 -3.34
C ILE A 65 17.85 16.44 -4.66
N GLY A 66 17.38 17.59 -5.15
CA GLY A 66 16.58 17.64 -6.39
C GLY A 66 15.34 16.77 -6.30
N ASP A 67 15.16 15.85 -7.25
CA ASP A 67 14.00 14.94 -7.32
C ASP A 67 14.27 13.56 -6.69
N ASP A 68 15.40 13.40 -5.98
CA ASP A 68 15.78 12.14 -5.35
C ASP A 68 15.28 12.04 -3.90
N PHE A 69 13.98 11.78 -3.74
CA PHE A 69 13.29 11.56 -2.47
C PHE A 69 12.13 10.58 -2.66
N PRO A 70 11.63 9.92 -1.58
CA PRO A 70 10.49 9.00 -1.68
C PRO A 70 9.22 9.75 -2.12
N SER A 71 8.42 9.11 -2.97
CA SER A 71 7.14 9.68 -3.44
C SER A 71 6.05 9.70 -2.37
N GLU A 72 6.21 8.93 -1.28
CA GLU A 72 5.24 8.80 -0.20
C GLU A 72 5.92 9.01 1.15
N LEU A 73 5.13 9.36 2.16
CA LEU A 73 5.59 9.48 3.54
C LEU A 73 6.11 8.14 4.07
N PRO A 74 7.18 8.14 4.91
CA PRO A 74 7.74 6.92 5.50
C PRO A 74 6.87 6.43 6.68
N VAL A 75 5.56 6.27 6.46
CA VAL A 75 4.59 5.82 7.46
C VAL A 75 3.59 4.87 6.81
N GLU A 76 3.36 3.73 7.47
CA GLU A 76 2.29 2.82 7.07
C GLU A 76 0.94 3.35 7.59
N ILE A 77 0.00 3.57 6.67
CA ILE A 77 -1.34 4.04 6.99
C ILE A 77 -2.30 2.88 6.71
N PRO A 78 -2.93 2.31 7.76
CA PRO A 78 -3.87 1.20 7.59
C PRO A 78 -5.13 1.66 6.84
N LEU A 79 -5.84 0.70 6.28
CA LEU A 79 -7.17 0.94 5.73
C LEU A 79 -8.19 1.10 6.86
N ALA A 80 -9.15 1.99 6.68
CA ALA A 80 -10.28 2.23 7.56
C ALA A 80 -11.57 2.36 6.75
N GLY A 81 -12.71 2.02 7.35
CA GLY A 81 -14.02 2.33 6.80
C GLY A 81 -14.42 3.75 7.19
N LEU A 82 -14.87 4.54 6.23
CA LEU A 82 -15.45 5.86 6.46
C LEU A 82 -16.92 5.82 6.03
N SER A 83 -17.84 6.13 6.95
CA SER A 83 -19.24 6.33 6.64
C SER A 83 -19.51 7.81 6.35
N VAL A 84 -20.21 8.08 5.27
CA VAL A 84 -20.67 9.44 4.96
C VAL A 84 -21.90 9.75 5.82
N GLU A 85 -21.84 10.86 6.53
CA GLU A 85 -22.91 11.36 7.39
C GLU A 85 -23.45 12.69 6.84
N THR A 86 -24.60 13.13 7.32
CA THR A 86 -25.23 14.38 6.86
C THR A 86 -24.40 15.61 7.18
N GLY A 87 -23.62 15.60 8.27
CA GLY A 87 -22.66 16.64 8.64
C GLY A 87 -23.25 18.05 8.80
N GLU A 88 -24.58 18.18 8.98
CA GLU A 88 -25.24 19.50 9.04
C GLU A 88 -24.77 20.36 10.21
N ASP A 89 -24.27 19.73 11.27
CA ASP A 89 -23.78 20.40 12.48
C ASP A 89 -22.28 20.71 12.45
N HIS A 90 -21.56 20.28 11.40
CA HIS A 90 -20.10 20.40 11.28
C HIS A 90 -19.66 21.00 9.95
N PHE A 91 -18.54 21.69 9.96
CA PHE A 91 -17.92 22.31 8.78
C PHE A 91 -18.85 23.27 8.03
N SER A 92 -19.59 24.08 8.78
CA SER A 92 -20.40 25.17 8.21
C SER A 92 -19.54 26.05 7.30
N LEU A 93 -20.11 26.59 6.23
CA LEU A 93 -19.41 27.48 5.30
C LEU A 93 -18.81 28.71 6.01
N TYR A 94 -19.36 29.12 7.15
CA TYR A 94 -18.99 30.35 7.90
C TYR A 94 -18.12 30.10 9.12
N ASP A 95 -17.78 28.84 9.43
CA ASP A 95 -16.99 28.49 10.61
C ASP A 95 -15.51 28.34 10.25
N ASP A 96 -14.80 29.45 10.22
CA ASP A 96 -13.35 29.48 9.90
C ASP A 96 -12.52 28.70 10.94
N ASP A 97 -12.95 28.69 12.21
CA ASP A 97 -12.22 28.02 13.29
C ASP A 97 -12.29 26.50 13.11
N GLU A 98 -13.47 25.94 12.79
CA GLU A 98 -13.61 24.50 12.56
C GLU A 98 -12.83 24.04 11.32
N TRP A 99 -12.94 24.78 10.21
CA TRP A 99 -12.14 24.49 9.00
C TRP A 99 -10.65 24.57 9.27
N GLY A 100 -10.19 25.51 10.11
CA GLY A 100 -8.79 25.63 10.53
C GLY A 100 -8.25 24.40 11.25
N THR A 101 -9.11 23.62 11.93
CA THR A 101 -8.69 22.38 12.61
C THR A 101 -8.22 21.28 11.67
N LEU A 102 -8.50 21.37 10.37
CA LEU A 102 -8.10 20.38 9.37
C LEU A 102 -6.59 20.45 9.03
N PHE A 103 -5.89 21.54 9.41
CA PHE A 103 -4.53 21.83 8.94
C PHE A 103 -3.49 21.81 10.06
N PRO A 104 -3.07 20.61 10.58
CA PRO A 104 -1.95 20.58 11.50
C PRO A 104 -0.68 21.07 10.78
N SER A 105 0.03 22.07 11.38
CA SER A 105 1.26 22.65 10.81
C SER A 105 1.11 23.10 9.34
N ASP A 106 -0.05 23.63 8.98
CA ASP A 106 -0.40 23.99 7.59
C ASP A 106 -0.21 22.86 6.57
N GLY A 107 -0.16 21.62 7.04
CA GLY A 107 0.03 20.43 6.22
C GLY A 107 1.48 20.18 5.77
N PHE A 108 2.44 21.00 6.23
CA PHE A 108 3.85 20.85 5.89
C PHE A 108 4.59 19.98 6.89
N VAL A 109 5.52 19.16 6.37
CA VAL A 109 6.38 18.26 7.14
C VAL A 109 7.83 18.41 6.72
N ARG A 110 8.77 18.05 7.60
CA ARG A 110 10.21 18.02 7.29
C ARG A 110 10.70 16.57 7.20
N LEU A 111 11.45 16.28 6.14
CA LEU A 111 11.99 14.97 5.88
C LEU A 111 13.47 15.03 5.45
N GLY A 112 14.15 13.91 5.69
CA GLY A 112 15.55 13.74 5.31
C GLY A 112 16.54 14.44 6.23
N PRO A 113 17.85 14.22 6.02
CA PRO A 113 18.91 14.70 6.91
C PRO A 113 19.09 16.23 6.94
N ASN A 114 18.55 16.92 5.91
CA ASN A 114 18.64 18.37 5.76
C ASN A 114 17.30 19.07 6.05
N ASP A 115 16.36 18.39 6.72
CA ASP A 115 15.04 18.96 7.09
C ASP A 115 14.30 19.60 5.89
N ARG A 116 14.33 18.95 4.73
CA ARG A 116 13.64 19.42 3.54
C ARG A 116 12.13 19.43 3.79
N THR A 117 11.49 20.56 3.49
CA THR A 117 10.05 20.75 3.69
C THR A 117 9.25 20.22 2.51
N PHE A 118 8.14 19.51 2.81
CA PHE A 118 7.17 18.98 1.85
C PHE A 118 5.75 19.29 2.32
N LEU A 119 4.86 19.55 1.37
CA LEU A 119 3.43 19.62 1.61
C LEU A 119 2.81 18.22 1.38
N VAL A 120 2.07 17.73 2.38
CA VAL A 120 1.39 16.44 2.26
C VAL A 120 0.13 16.60 1.40
N SER A 121 -0.05 15.72 0.40
CA SER A 121 -1.11 15.83 -0.60
C SER A 121 -2.53 15.90 -0.01
N LEU A 122 -2.83 15.17 1.07
CA LEU A 122 -4.12 15.26 1.75
C LEU A 122 -4.41 16.71 2.20
N TYR A 123 -3.45 17.35 2.85
CA TYR A 123 -3.64 18.72 3.35
C TYR A 123 -3.69 19.75 2.24
N HIS A 124 -2.99 19.52 1.12
CA HIS A 124 -3.17 20.34 -0.07
C HIS A 124 -4.60 20.25 -0.63
N GLN A 125 -5.18 19.04 -0.63
CA GLN A 125 -6.56 18.82 -1.06
C GLN A 125 -7.56 19.54 -0.13
N LEU A 126 -7.40 19.41 1.18
CA LEU A 126 -8.22 20.09 2.18
C LEU A 126 -8.08 21.62 2.05
N HIS A 127 -6.85 22.13 1.90
CA HIS A 127 -6.61 23.56 1.64
C HIS A 127 -7.34 24.03 0.38
N CYS A 128 -7.29 23.27 -0.72
CA CYS A 128 -8.02 23.60 -1.94
C CYS A 128 -9.54 23.68 -1.70
N LEU A 129 -10.11 22.79 -0.88
CA LEU A 129 -11.53 22.87 -0.50
C LEU A 129 -11.83 24.15 0.26
N ASP A 130 -11.00 24.51 1.24
CA ASP A 130 -11.18 25.74 2.02
C ASP A 130 -11.05 26.99 1.15
N ILE A 131 -10.12 27.06 0.22
CA ILE A 131 -9.99 28.16 -0.75
C ILE A 131 -11.26 28.30 -1.60
N ILE A 132 -11.87 27.18 -2.03
CA ILE A 132 -13.13 27.21 -2.78
C ILE A 132 -14.26 27.75 -1.90
N ARG A 133 -14.37 27.29 -0.65
CA ARG A 133 -15.33 27.78 0.35
C ARG A 133 -15.22 29.29 0.55
N VAL A 134 -14.02 29.78 0.89
CA VAL A 134 -13.76 31.21 1.12
C VAL A 134 -14.02 32.03 -0.15
N GLY A 135 -13.63 31.52 -1.31
CA GLY A 135 -13.89 32.17 -2.60
C GLY A 135 -15.38 32.29 -2.91
N TYR A 136 -16.18 31.28 -2.55
CA TYR A 136 -17.63 31.31 -2.68
C TYR A 136 -18.28 32.40 -1.81
N LEU A 137 -17.80 32.54 -0.56
CA LEU A 137 -18.35 33.51 0.41
C LEU A 137 -17.94 34.95 0.11
N THR A 138 -16.73 35.21 -0.39
CA THR A 138 -16.14 36.54 -0.42
C THR A 138 -16.24 37.26 -1.76
N ASN A 139 -16.62 36.56 -2.83
CA ASN A 139 -16.70 37.12 -4.20
C ASN A 139 -15.44 37.97 -4.60
N ARG A 140 -14.25 37.54 -4.15
CA ARG A 140 -12.99 38.26 -4.42
C ARG A 140 -12.50 37.96 -5.83
N THR A 141 -12.26 39.00 -6.61
CA THR A 141 -11.80 38.90 -8.02
C THR A 141 -10.48 38.11 -8.17
N HIS A 142 -9.57 38.20 -7.19
CA HIS A 142 -8.32 37.45 -7.19
C HIS A 142 -8.47 35.99 -6.77
N ALA A 143 -9.62 35.57 -6.21
CA ALA A 143 -9.89 34.19 -5.86
C ALA A 143 -10.14 33.32 -7.09
N PHE A 144 -10.60 33.88 -8.21
CA PHE A 144 -11.00 33.10 -9.38
C PHE A 144 -9.88 32.20 -9.93
N GLU A 145 -8.68 32.73 -10.13
CA GLU A 145 -7.55 31.96 -10.65
C GLU A 145 -7.12 30.86 -9.67
N HIS A 146 -7.12 31.16 -8.38
CA HIS A 146 -6.80 30.19 -7.33
C HIS A 146 -7.89 29.11 -7.23
N ILE A 147 -9.17 29.48 -7.23
CA ILE A 147 -10.28 28.51 -7.27
C ILE A 147 -10.17 27.60 -8.52
N GLN A 148 -9.87 28.17 -9.69
CA GLN A 148 -9.69 27.39 -10.91
C GLN A 148 -8.53 26.39 -10.79
N HIS A 149 -7.40 26.80 -10.18
CA HIS A 149 -6.27 25.91 -9.87
C HIS A 149 -6.72 24.78 -8.94
N CYS A 150 -7.38 25.09 -7.82
CA CYS A 150 -7.88 24.13 -6.84
C CYS A 150 -8.83 23.10 -7.47
N LEU A 151 -9.80 23.54 -8.26
CA LEU A 151 -10.73 22.66 -8.95
C LEU A 151 -10.02 21.71 -9.93
N ARG A 152 -9.02 22.21 -10.67
CA ARG A 152 -8.22 21.37 -11.59
C ARG A 152 -7.41 20.31 -10.83
N TYR A 153 -6.80 20.71 -9.72
CA TYR A 153 -6.02 19.82 -8.88
C TYR A 153 -6.92 18.72 -8.28
N LEU A 154 -7.99 19.11 -7.57
CA LEU A 154 -8.92 18.16 -6.95
C LEU A 154 -9.51 17.19 -7.96
N ARG A 155 -9.92 17.66 -9.16
CA ARG A 155 -10.40 16.77 -10.22
C ARG A 155 -9.38 15.69 -10.58
N GLN A 156 -8.10 16.04 -10.73
CA GLN A 156 -7.05 15.08 -11.07
C GLN A 156 -6.84 14.07 -9.96
N ILE A 157 -6.84 14.50 -8.70
CA ILE A 157 -6.66 13.60 -7.55
C ILE A 157 -7.86 12.67 -7.37
N LEU A 158 -9.09 13.15 -7.53
CA LEU A 158 -10.28 12.30 -7.48
C LEU A 158 -10.24 11.21 -8.56
N VAL A 159 -9.85 11.55 -9.79
CA VAL A 159 -9.69 10.56 -10.86
C VAL A 159 -8.56 9.57 -10.55
N CYS A 160 -7.47 10.02 -9.93
CA CYS A 160 -6.34 9.17 -9.54
C CYS A 160 -6.74 8.13 -8.48
N HIS A 161 -7.56 8.52 -7.51
CA HIS A 161 -8.00 7.64 -6.41
C HIS A 161 -9.28 6.85 -6.74
N ALA A 162 -9.97 7.15 -7.82
CA ALA A 162 -11.12 6.45 -8.41
C ALA A 162 -11.89 5.57 -7.41
N ASP A 163 -12.63 6.18 -6.49
CA ASP A 163 -13.48 5.44 -5.55
C ASP A 163 -14.57 4.70 -6.32
N THR A 164 -14.73 3.41 -6.05
CA THR A 164 -15.70 2.53 -6.71
C THR A 164 -16.82 2.08 -5.78
N THR A 165 -16.98 2.73 -4.62
CA THR A 165 -18.08 2.49 -3.70
C THR A 165 -19.42 2.76 -4.39
N LEU A 166 -20.39 1.88 -4.17
CA LEU A 166 -21.75 2.06 -4.68
C LEU A 166 -22.56 2.84 -3.65
N GLU A 167 -23.20 3.90 -4.11
CA GLU A 167 -24.13 4.71 -3.31
C GLU A 167 -25.56 4.42 -3.74
N ASP A 168 -26.48 4.35 -2.78
CA ASP A 168 -27.87 4.08 -3.07
C ASP A 168 -28.54 5.24 -3.83
N ASP A 169 -29.37 4.88 -4.80
CA ASP A 169 -30.22 5.86 -5.48
C ASP A 169 -31.37 6.28 -4.56
N VAL A 170 -31.51 7.59 -4.35
CA VAL A 170 -32.58 8.22 -3.59
C VAL A 170 -33.36 9.13 -4.52
N PRO A 171 -34.32 8.60 -5.34
CA PRO A 171 -35.02 9.36 -6.35
C PRO A 171 -35.76 10.56 -5.77
N GLN A 172 -35.67 11.70 -6.42
CA GLN A 172 -36.34 12.95 -6.04
C GLN A 172 -37.28 13.42 -7.14
N PHE A 173 -38.37 14.04 -6.75
CA PHE A 173 -39.30 14.67 -7.68
C PHE A 173 -38.95 16.16 -7.82
N LEU A 174 -38.40 16.54 -8.97
CA LEU A 174 -37.98 17.90 -9.28
C LEU A 174 -38.57 18.34 -10.61
N ASP A 175 -39.00 19.59 -10.69
CA ASP A 175 -39.48 20.22 -11.93
C ASP A 175 -40.56 19.43 -12.70
N GLY A 176 -41.40 18.69 -11.96
CA GLY A 176 -42.51 17.93 -12.56
C GLY A 176 -42.13 16.53 -13.04
N GLY A 177 -40.93 16.01 -12.72
CA GLY A 177 -40.45 14.67 -13.08
C GLY A 177 -39.64 14.01 -11.97
N TRP A 178 -39.56 12.67 -12.03
CA TRP A 178 -38.65 11.91 -11.19
C TRP A 178 -37.23 11.95 -11.78
N THR A 179 -36.23 12.21 -10.94
CA THR A 179 -34.81 12.18 -11.29
C THR A 179 -34.05 11.30 -10.31
N HIS A 180 -32.99 10.64 -10.80
CA HIS A 180 -32.05 9.92 -9.96
C HIS A 180 -31.24 10.90 -9.10
N SER A 181 -31.01 10.55 -7.82
CA SER A 181 -30.20 11.32 -6.89
C SER A 181 -29.48 10.36 -5.95
N ALA A 182 -28.28 10.72 -5.53
CA ALA A 182 -27.54 10.04 -4.47
C ALA A 182 -26.95 11.10 -3.54
N ASN A 183 -27.04 10.87 -2.23
CA ASN A 183 -26.45 11.74 -1.21
C ASN A 183 -25.27 11.10 -0.47
N GLY A 184 -24.95 9.84 -0.79
CA GLY A 184 -23.85 9.08 -0.20
C GLY A 184 -24.02 8.72 1.28
N VAL A 185 -25.09 9.22 1.95
CA VAL A 185 -25.30 9.02 3.38
C VAL A 185 -25.47 7.54 3.71
N GLY A 186 -24.71 7.03 4.68
CA GLY A 186 -24.72 5.63 5.09
C GLY A 186 -23.84 4.71 4.24
N SER A 187 -23.34 5.16 3.10
CA SER A 187 -22.36 4.40 2.32
C SER A 187 -21.02 4.32 3.04
N VAL A 188 -20.38 3.15 3.02
CA VAL A 188 -19.09 2.92 3.68
C VAL A 188 -17.99 2.81 2.64
N HIS A 189 -17.04 3.72 2.71
CA HIS A 189 -15.91 3.82 1.79
C HIS A 189 -14.66 3.15 2.38
N SER A 190 -13.86 2.51 1.54
CA SER A 190 -12.55 1.99 1.94
C SER A 190 -11.49 3.07 1.79
N CYS A 191 -11.03 3.61 2.90
CA CYS A 191 -10.11 4.73 2.96
C CYS A 191 -8.81 4.35 3.67
N LYS A 192 -7.75 5.13 3.48
CA LYS A 192 -6.62 5.12 4.41
C LYS A 192 -7.06 5.79 5.72
N ASP A 193 -6.62 5.26 6.87
CA ASP A 193 -6.90 5.89 8.17
C ASP A 193 -6.17 7.24 8.29
N TRP A 194 -6.87 8.30 7.92
CA TRP A 194 -6.33 9.66 7.93
C TRP A 194 -5.93 10.14 9.33
N THR A 195 -6.47 9.55 10.41
CA THR A 195 -6.11 9.93 11.77
C THR A 195 -4.68 9.52 12.13
N VAL A 196 -4.17 8.43 11.54
CA VAL A 196 -2.77 8.02 11.64
C VAL A 196 -1.89 9.02 10.92
N LEU A 197 -2.28 9.42 9.70
CA LEU A 197 -1.56 10.43 8.94
C LEU A 197 -1.53 11.77 9.68
N ARG A 198 -2.67 12.20 10.25
CA ARG A 198 -2.77 13.44 11.02
C ARG A 198 -1.79 13.46 12.18
N ARG A 199 -1.78 12.43 13.02
CA ARG A 199 -0.85 12.33 14.16
C ARG A 199 0.59 12.37 13.69
N TRP A 200 0.89 11.66 12.60
CA TRP A 200 2.24 11.65 12.05
C TRP A 200 2.68 13.07 11.63
N VAL A 201 1.82 13.86 10.97
CA VAL A 201 2.12 15.25 10.57
C VAL A 201 2.27 16.16 11.77
N GLU A 202 1.44 16.01 12.80
CA GLU A 202 1.55 16.76 14.07
C GLU A 202 2.90 16.49 14.78
N ASP A 203 3.43 15.26 14.67
CA ASP A 203 4.73 14.88 15.25
C ASP A 203 5.93 15.37 14.42
N HIS A 204 5.72 15.78 13.16
CA HIS A 204 6.77 16.18 12.21
C HIS A 204 6.51 17.58 11.60
N PRO A 205 6.28 18.62 12.42
CA PRO A 205 5.91 19.93 11.90
C PRO A 205 7.05 20.57 11.10
N SER A 206 6.69 21.37 10.08
CA SER A 206 7.63 22.27 9.44
C SER A 206 8.04 23.39 10.39
N LEU A 207 9.22 23.99 10.17
CA LEU A 207 9.56 25.24 10.83
C LEU A 207 8.76 26.41 10.21
N PRO A 208 8.43 27.46 11.01
CA PRO A 208 7.93 28.69 10.44
C PRO A 208 8.90 29.23 9.37
N VAL A 209 8.35 29.77 8.30
CA VAL A 209 9.16 30.52 7.32
C VAL A 209 9.47 31.88 7.96
N GLU A 210 10.77 32.17 8.19
CA GLU A 210 11.23 33.47 8.68
C GLU A 210 11.15 34.53 7.59
#